data_3c2843e5ed3e92d39bde46d7b68e7b95
#
_entry.id   3c2843e5ed3e92d39bde46d7b68e7b95
#
_cell.length_a   1.000
_cell.length_b   1.000
_cell.length_c   1.000
_cell.angle_alpha   90.00
_cell.angle_beta   90.00
_cell.angle_gamma   90.00
#
_symmetry.space_group_name_H-M   'P 1'
#
loop_
_entity.id
_entity.type
_entity.pdbx_description
1 polymer ?
#
loop_
_entity_poly.entity_id
_entity_poly.type
_entity_poly.pdbx_seq_one_letter_code
_entity_poly.pdbx_strand_id
1 'polypeptide(L)'
;SSTPRQLALYDALQKIGIAEFTPEFGHLPFVMGEGNKKLSKRDPQSNLFNHRDNGIIPEGMLNYLSLLGWSLSADQDIFSMEDLVKNFDVHDVLGNPARFDQKKLEAINADHIRQLEPEEFAFRLRNYLTEYTDFPADYDGEKFAFAADLVQTRIKTLSDAYGLMSFLVTPDAELQLDEKAAKKNLKEEAVQPLEVGIETLEGVAEWKTENIEAALSQALIEDLELKPRKAY
;
A
#
# COMPACT_ATOMS: atom_id res chain seq x y z
N SER A 1 -0.05 33.96 11.17
CA SER A 1 -0.46 33.34 12.44
C SER A 1 -1.74 33.98 12.93
N SER A 2 -2.68 33.21 13.48
CA SER A 2 -3.90 33.68 14.12
C SER A 2 -3.70 33.99 15.63
N THR A 3 -2.55 33.63 16.19
CA THR A 3 -2.23 33.73 17.63
C THR A 3 -2.50 35.13 18.22
N PRO A 4 -2.11 36.25 17.60
CA PRO A 4 -2.39 37.58 18.18
C PRO A 4 -3.86 37.82 18.37
N ARG A 5 -4.72 37.38 17.45
CA ARG A 5 -6.19 37.50 17.56
C ARG A 5 -6.75 36.60 18.65
N GLN A 6 -6.20 35.37 18.77
CA GLN A 6 -6.61 34.43 19.81
C GLN A 6 -6.22 34.93 21.20
N LEU A 7 -5.02 35.49 21.37
CA LEU A 7 -4.60 36.10 22.64
C LEU A 7 -5.56 37.25 23.08
N ALA A 8 -5.93 38.13 22.15
CA ALA A 8 -6.88 39.20 22.45
C ALA A 8 -8.26 38.65 22.82
N LEU A 9 -8.70 37.54 22.20
CA LEU A 9 -9.93 36.87 22.55
C LEU A 9 -9.85 36.23 23.96
N TYR A 10 -8.75 35.52 24.27
CA TYR A 10 -8.55 34.94 25.62
C TYR A 10 -8.54 36.03 26.71
N ASP A 11 -7.89 37.18 26.49
CA ASP A 11 -7.90 38.28 27.41
C ASP A 11 -9.34 38.82 27.67
N ALA A 12 -10.16 38.94 26.63
CA ALA A 12 -11.55 39.32 26.76
C ALA A 12 -12.40 38.25 27.48
N LEU A 13 -12.20 36.96 27.18
CA LEU A 13 -12.92 35.85 27.81
C LEU A 13 -12.55 35.70 29.30
N GLN A 14 -11.30 35.95 29.68
CA GLN A 14 -10.89 35.97 31.08
C GLN A 14 -11.56 37.12 31.86
N LYS A 15 -11.65 38.31 31.27
CA LYS A 15 -12.30 39.46 31.89
C LYS A 15 -13.79 39.25 32.21
N ILE A 16 -14.46 38.38 31.43
CA ILE A 16 -15.87 38.04 31.66
C ILE A 16 -16.07 36.70 32.38
N GLY A 17 -14.98 36.08 32.86
CA GLY A 17 -15.03 34.84 33.66
C GLY A 17 -15.33 33.56 32.87
N ILE A 18 -15.19 33.56 31.53
CA ILE A 18 -15.42 32.37 30.68
C ILE A 18 -14.14 31.51 30.54
N ALA A 19 -12.99 32.15 30.45
CA ALA A 19 -11.70 31.45 30.42
C ALA A 19 -10.93 31.67 31.72
N GLU A 20 -10.36 30.59 32.27
CA GLU A 20 -9.56 30.62 33.50
C GLU A 20 -8.08 30.98 33.25
N PHE A 21 -7.55 30.58 32.08
CA PHE A 21 -6.16 30.77 31.72
C PHE A 21 -5.97 31.02 30.22
N THR A 22 -4.81 31.56 29.86
CA THR A 22 -4.36 31.66 28.47
C THR A 22 -3.56 30.39 28.13
N PRO A 23 -3.91 29.62 27.10
CA PRO A 23 -3.13 28.43 26.70
C PRO A 23 -1.76 28.84 26.18
N GLU A 24 -0.82 27.90 26.25
CA GLU A 24 0.46 28.02 25.55
C GLU A 24 0.26 27.82 24.05
N PHE A 25 1.05 28.52 23.25
CA PHE A 25 0.97 28.49 21.80
C PHE A 25 2.29 27.99 21.19
N GLY A 26 2.19 27.01 20.31
CA GLY A 26 3.27 26.56 19.45
C GLY A 26 2.95 26.76 17.97
N HIS A 27 3.98 26.82 17.14
CA HIS A 27 3.83 26.91 15.69
C HIS A 27 4.66 25.85 15.00
N LEU A 28 3.97 24.94 14.31
CA LEU A 28 4.60 23.96 13.44
C LEU A 28 4.85 24.55 12.05
N PRO A 29 5.89 24.11 11.35
CA PRO A 29 6.16 24.53 9.98
C PRO A 29 5.07 24.03 9.02
N PHE A 30 5.04 24.59 7.82
CA PHE A 30 4.13 24.14 6.77
C PHE A 30 4.62 22.82 6.17
N VAL A 31 3.65 21.98 5.75
CA VAL A 31 3.94 20.87 4.84
C VAL A 31 3.91 21.42 3.42
N MET A 32 4.97 21.13 2.67
CA MET A 32 5.13 21.53 1.29
C MET A 32 4.67 20.39 0.38
N GLY A 33 3.92 20.72 -0.66
CA GLY A 33 3.59 19.82 -1.75
C GLY A 33 4.60 19.89 -2.90
N GLU A 34 4.18 19.53 -4.08
CA GLU A 34 5.00 19.60 -5.29
C GLU A 34 5.41 21.05 -5.63
N GLY A 35 6.59 21.21 -6.22
CA GLY A 35 7.08 22.49 -6.74
C GLY A 35 7.32 23.57 -5.67
N ASN A 36 7.66 23.21 -4.44
CA ASN A 36 7.90 24.14 -3.32
C ASN A 36 6.69 25.02 -2.95
N LYS A 37 5.48 24.58 -3.26
CA LYS A 37 4.24 25.24 -2.82
C LYS A 37 3.77 24.63 -1.51
N LYS A 38 3.19 25.45 -0.63
CA LYS A 38 2.51 24.97 0.56
C LYS A 38 1.38 24.03 0.15
N LEU A 39 1.30 22.85 0.78
CA LEU A 39 0.20 21.91 0.56
C LEU A 39 -1.14 22.60 0.94
N SER A 40 -2.06 22.64 0.01
CA SER A 40 -3.37 23.26 0.16
C SER A 40 -4.39 22.22 0.62
N LYS A 41 -5.41 22.63 1.36
CA LYS A 41 -6.58 21.78 1.70
C LYS A 41 -7.35 21.28 0.46
N ARG A 42 -7.10 21.87 -0.71
CA ARG A 42 -7.72 21.48 -2.00
C ARG A 42 -6.89 20.48 -2.78
N ASP A 43 -5.66 20.25 -2.36
CA ASP A 43 -4.79 19.26 -3.01
C ASP A 43 -5.26 17.85 -2.60
N PRO A 44 -5.44 16.91 -3.54
CA PRO A 44 -5.87 15.54 -3.23
C PRO A 44 -5.01 14.87 -2.15
N GLN A 45 -3.70 15.16 -2.14
CA GLN A 45 -2.73 14.64 -1.17
C GLN A 45 -2.94 15.16 0.26
N SER A 46 -3.77 16.19 0.47
CA SER A 46 -4.11 16.70 1.81
C SER A 46 -5.35 16.04 2.40
N ASN A 47 -6.09 15.27 1.61
CA ASN A 47 -7.30 14.60 2.05
C ASN A 47 -6.99 13.17 2.53
N LEU A 48 -7.12 12.95 3.83
CA LEU A 48 -6.85 11.65 4.46
C LEU A 48 -7.72 10.51 3.89
N PHE A 49 -8.97 10.80 3.54
CA PHE A 49 -9.87 9.79 2.97
C PHE A 49 -9.42 9.32 1.59
N ASN A 50 -8.81 10.19 0.77
CA ASN A 50 -8.27 9.75 -0.51
C ASN A 50 -7.13 8.72 -0.33
N HIS A 51 -6.32 8.87 0.71
CA HIS A 51 -5.27 7.89 1.00
C HIS A 51 -5.87 6.55 1.45
N ARG A 52 -6.89 6.56 2.31
CA ARG A 52 -7.64 5.37 2.69
C ARG A 52 -8.22 4.67 1.46
N ASP A 53 -8.91 5.41 0.60
CA ASP A 53 -9.57 4.91 -0.60
C ASP A 53 -8.54 4.35 -1.62
N ASN A 54 -7.28 4.82 -1.56
CA ASN A 54 -6.15 4.28 -2.30
C ASN A 54 -5.40 3.15 -1.56
N GLY A 55 -5.93 2.64 -0.46
CA GLY A 55 -5.39 1.47 0.23
C GLY A 55 -4.19 1.72 1.13
N ILE A 56 -4.00 2.96 1.60
CA ILE A 56 -3.06 3.26 2.69
C ILE A 56 -3.70 2.83 4.02
N ILE A 57 -3.02 2.00 4.79
CA ILE A 57 -3.48 1.56 6.11
C ILE A 57 -3.17 2.60 7.20
N PRO A 58 -3.94 2.62 8.31
CA PRO A 58 -3.77 3.62 9.36
C PRO A 58 -2.35 3.67 9.93
N GLU A 59 -1.72 2.53 10.15
CA GLU A 59 -0.36 2.41 10.70
C GLU A 59 0.66 3.09 9.79
N GLY A 60 0.59 2.81 8.48
CA GLY A 60 1.46 3.43 7.47
C GLY A 60 1.27 4.94 7.40
N MET A 61 0.02 5.41 7.44
CA MET A 61 -0.29 6.83 7.41
C MET A 61 0.21 7.55 8.66
N LEU A 62 -0.03 7.00 9.86
CA LEU A 62 0.37 7.63 11.12
C LEU A 62 1.88 7.68 11.26
N ASN A 63 2.59 6.60 10.91
CA ASN A 63 4.04 6.60 10.89
C ASN A 63 4.58 7.67 9.92
N TYR A 64 4.05 7.73 8.69
CA TYR A 64 4.48 8.73 7.72
C TYR A 64 4.21 10.17 8.16
N LEU A 65 3.03 10.46 8.71
CA LEU A 65 2.68 11.80 9.19
C LEU A 65 3.62 12.25 10.32
N SER A 66 4.03 11.33 11.18
CA SER A 66 4.99 11.62 12.26
C SER A 66 6.36 12.05 11.70
N LEU A 67 6.79 11.46 10.61
CA LEU A 67 8.05 11.82 9.92
C LEU A 67 8.00 13.19 9.23
N LEU A 68 6.84 13.84 9.15
CA LEU A 68 6.72 15.21 8.61
C LEU A 68 7.17 16.27 9.63
N GLY A 69 8.36 16.13 10.14
CA GLY A 69 8.97 17.09 11.06
C GLY A 69 9.50 16.47 12.35
N TRP A 70 9.32 15.17 12.56
CA TRP A 70 9.86 14.44 13.70
C TRP A 70 10.48 13.12 13.21
N SER A 71 11.36 12.50 13.99
CA SER A 71 11.90 11.18 13.72
C SER A 71 12.22 10.47 15.03
N LEU A 72 12.02 9.17 15.07
CA LEU A 72 12.37 8.35 16.24
C LEU A 72 13.90 8.27 16.42
N SER A 73 14.62 8.03 15.33
CA SER A 73 16.07 8.07 15.26
C SER A 73 16.54 8.42 13.84
N ALA A 74 17.83 8.60 13.63
CA ALA A 74 18.38 8.94 12.32
C ALA A 74 18.24 7.80 11.29
N ASP A 75 18.19 6.55 11.76
CA ASP A 75 18.27 5.36 10.91
C ASP A 75 16.97 4.52 10.94
N GLN A 76 15.92 4.99 11.63
CA GLN A 76 14.67 4.24 11.79
C GLN A 76 13.47 5.05 11.33
N ASP A 77 13.01 4.77 10.13
CA ASP A 77 11.80 5.38 9.56
C ASP A 77 10.51 4.59 9.90
N ILE A 78 10.62 3.29 10.19
CA ILE A 78 9.48 2.41 10.49
C ILE A 78 9.40 2.15 11.99
N PHE A 79 8.28 2.49 12.58
CA PHE A 79 8.00 2.32 14.01
C PHE A 79 6.50 2.11 14.26
N SER A 80 6.21 1.47 15.39
CA SER A 80 4.83 1.21 15.82
C SER A 80 4.16 2.46 16.42
N MET A 81 2.84 2.41 16.57
CA MET A 81 2.10 3.43 17.31
C MET A 81 2.53 3.48 18.77
N GLU A 82 2.88 2.34 19.37
CA GLU A 82 3.39 2.28 20.74
C GLU A 82 4.73 3.01 20.87
N ASP A 83 5.66 2.79 19.92
CA ASP A 83 6.93 3.52 19.87
C ASP A 83 6.70 5.02 19.72
N LEU A 84 5.76 5.42 18.86
CA LEU A 84 5.41 6.82 18.66
C LEU A 84 4.91 7.45 19.97
N VAL A 85 3.92 6.84 20.61
CA VAL A 85 3.34 7.36 21.87
C VAL A 85 4.38 7.45 22.98
N LYS A 86 5.31 6.51 23.04
CA LYS A 86 6.36 6.47 24.07
C LYS A 86 7.44 7.53 23.88
N ASN A 87 7.77 7.86 22.64
CA ASN A 87 8.96 8.66 22.32
C ASN A 87 8.64 10.05 21.75
N PHE A 88 7.41 10.30 21.29
CA PHE A 88 7.06 11.59 20.70
C PHE A 88 7.03 12.71 21.73
N ASP A 89 7.80 13.76 21.49
CA ASP A 89 7.67 15.04 22.17
C ASP A 89 7.53 16.16 21.13
N VAL A 90 6.58 17.05 21.36
CA VAL A 90 6.31 18.20 20.48
C VAL A 90 7.52 19.16 20.42
N HIS A 91 8.36 19.18 21.45
CA HIS A 91 9.56 20.02 21.49
C HIS A 91 10.67 19.53 20.57
N ASP A 92 10.64 18.24 20.19
CA ASP A 92 11.59 17.64 19.26
C ASP A 92 11.21 17.86 17.78
N VAL A 93 10.02 18.46 17.53
CA VAL A 93 9.59 18.73 16.16
C VAL A 93 10.45 19.81 15.52
N LEU A 94 11.02 19.48 14.36
CA LEU A 94 11.91 20.36 13.61
C LEU A 94 11.17 21.59 13.07
N GLY A 95 11.81 22.76 13.18
CA GLY A 95 11.27 24.03 12.70
C GLY A 95 11.29 24.22 11.18
N ASN A 96 11.86 23.27 10.42
CA ASN A 96 11.95 23.35 8.96
C ASN A 96 10.70 22.76 8.29
N PRO A 97 10.21 23.34 7.17
CA PRO A 97 9.11 22.78 6.42
C PRO A 97 9.39 21.37 5.93
N ALA A 98 8.51 20.43 6.28
CA ALA A 98 8.56 19.09 5.73
C ALA A 98 7.93 19.07 4.32
N ARG A 99 8.37 18.12 3.48
CA ARG A 99 7.81 17.92 2.14
C ARG A 99 7.01 16.63 2.12
N PHE A 100 5.79 16.71 1.58
CA PHE A 100 5.00 15.53 1.31
C PHE A 100 5.62 14.75 0.15
N ASP A 101 5.89 13.46 0.37
CA ASP A 101 6.45 12.52 -0.61
C ASP A 101 5.56 11.27 -0.67
N GLN A 102 4.80 11.16 -1.76
CA GLN A 102 3.89 10.04 -2.00
C GLN A 102 4.63 8.69 -2.06
N LYS A 103 5.82 8.66 -2.67
CA LYS A 103 6.60 7.42 -2.79
C LYS A 103 7.11 6.95 -1.43
N LYS A 104 7.52 7.89 -0.57
CA LYS A 104 7.93 7.57 0.80
C LYS A 104 6.75 7.05 1.61
N LEU A 105 5.56 7.67 1.48
CA LEU A 105 4.33 7.17 2.11
C LEU A 105 4.01 5.74 1.68
N GLU A 106 4.03 5.46 0.38
CA GLU A 106 3.77 4.11 -0.15
C GLU A 106 4.81 3.08 0.31
N ALA A 107 6.08 3.46 0.40
CA ALA A 107 7.13 2.58 0.90
C ALA A 107 6.92 2.23 2.38
N ILE A 108 6.64 3.22 3.22
CA ILE A 108 6.32 3.03 4.64
C ILE A 108 5.07 2.15 4.79
N ASN A 109 4.03 2.43 4.02
CA ASN A 109 2.80 1.66 4.03
C ASN A 109 3.04 0.19 3.65
N ALA A 110 3.88 -0.06 2.65
CA ALA A 110 4.28 -1.42 2.25
C ALA A 110 5.01 -2.16 3.39
N ASP A 111 5.86 -1.47 4.15
CA ASP A 111 6.53 -2.06 5.31
C ASP A 111 5.54 -2.45 6.41
N HIS A 112 4.57 -1.59 6.70
CA HIS A 112 3.49 -1.90 7.65
C HIS A 112 2.58 -3.03 7.17
N ILE A 113 2.23 -3.07 5.86
CA ILE A 113 1.45 -4.20 5.29
C ILE A 113 2.20 -5.52 5.48
N ARG A 114 3.51 -5.56 5.24
CA ARG A 114 4.33 -6.77 5.41
C ARG A 114 4.46 -7.24 6.86
N GLN A 115 4.26 -6.33 7.83
CA GLN A 115 4.30 -6.64 9.26
C GLN A 115 2.97 -7.15 9.82
N LEU A 116 1.89 -7.05 9.06
CA LEU A 116 0.60 -7.61 9.49
C LEU A 116 0.68 -9.14 9.51
N GLU A 117 0.09 -9.74 10.53
CA GLU A 117 -0.13 -11.18 10.56
C GLU A 117 -0.99 -11.60 9.35
N PRO A 118 -0.75 -12.77 8.74
CA PRO A 118 -1.43 -13.18 7.51
C PRO A 118 -2.95 -13.15 7.59
N GLU A 119 -3.52 -13.56 8.73
CA GLU A 119 -4.97 -13.57 8.96
C GLU A 119 -5.55 -12.15 9.01
N GLU A 120 -4.87 -11.24 9.70
CA GLU A 120 -5.26 -9.83 9.81
C GLU A 120 -5.13 -9.13 8.44
N PHE A 121 -4.05 -9.42 7.72
CA PHE A 121 -3.88 -8.89 6.37
C PHE A 121 -5.00 -9.38 5.43
N ALA A 122 -5.27 -10.67 5.40
CA ALA A 122 -6.35 -11.24 4.57
C ALA A 122 -7.72 -10.63 4.91
N PHE A 123 -8.01 -10.43 6.19
CA PHE A 123 -9.25 -9.77 6.65
C PHE A 123 -9.36 -8.34 6.15
N ARG A 124 -8.31 -7.53 6.33
CA ARG A 124 -8.27 -6.12 5.89
C ARG A 124 -8.34 -6.01 4.37
N LEU A 125 -7.61 -6.86 3.66
CA LEU A 125 -7.60 -6.88 2.20
C LEU A 125 -8.98 -7.25 1.64
N ARG A 126 -9.66 -8.26 2.20
CA ARG A 126 -11.01 -8.64 1.78
C ARG A 126 -11.98 -7.48 1.94
N ASN A 127 -11.98 -6.83 3.11
CA ASN A 127 -12.86 -5.69 3.36
C ASN A 127 -12.59 -4.56 2.36
N TYR A 128 -11.32 -4.26 2.11
CA TYR A 128 -10.93 -3.24 1.14
C TYR A 128 -11.41 -3.57 -0.27
N LEU A 129 -11.12 -4.78 -0.75
CA LEU A 129 -11.49 -5.19 -2.11
C LEU A 129 -13.00 -5.21 -2.31
N THR A 130 -13.75 -5.66 -1.31
CA THR A 130 -15.22 -5.67 -1.35
C THR A 130 -15.83 -4.26 -1.35
N GLU A 131 -15.22 -3.31 -0.64
CA GLU A 131 -15.73 -1.94 -0.54
C GLU A 131 -15.36 -1.09 -1.76
N TYR A 132 -14.16 -1.26 -2.32
CA TYR A 132 -13.59 -0.35 -3.31
C TYR A 132 -13.45 -0.95 -4.71
N THR A 133 -13.80 -2.23 -4.91
CA THR A 133 -13.69 -2.93 -6.19
C THR A 133 -14.87 -3.86 -6.43
N ASP A 134 -14.91 -4.50 -7.60
CA ASP A 134 -15.92 -5.50 -7.95
C ASP A 134 -15.56 -6.91 -7.42
N PHE A 135 -14.62 -7.03 -6.50
CA PHE A 135 -14.25 -8.34 -5.95
C PHE A 135 -15.40 -8.90 -5.08
N PRO A 136 -15.87 -10.14 -5.33
CA PRO A 136 -17.05 -10.68 -4.65
C PRO A 136 -16.79 -10.90 -3.16
N ALA A 137 -17.72 -10.46 -2.32
CA ALA A 137 -17.65 -10.64 -0.86
C ALA A 137 -17.72 -12.12 -0.44
N ASP A 138 -18.40 -12.95 -1.24
CA ASP A 138 -18.64 -14.37 -1.01
C ASP A 138 -17.59 -15.30 -1.66
N TYR A 139 -16.50 -14.74 -2.21
CA TYR A 139 -15.41 -15.55 -2.73
C TYR A 139 -14.84 -16.49 -1.65
N ASP A 140 -14.51 -17.72 -2.05
CA ASP A 140 -14.02 -18.79 -1.17
C ASP A 140 -12.92 -18.30 -0.21
N GLY A 141 -13.13 -18.55 1.09
CA GLY A 141 -12.29 -18.00 2.16
C GLY A 141 -10.88 -18.57 2.17
N GLU A 142 -10.72 -19.86 1.92
CA GLU A 142 -9.40 -20.53 1.93
C GLU A 142 -8.58 -20.10 0.71
N LYS A 143 -9.21 -20.07 -0.47
CA LYS A 143 -8.58 -19.59 -1.70
C LYS A 143 -8.18 -18.12 -1.58
N PHE A 144 -9.03 -17.30 -0.96
CA PHE A 144 -8.72 -15.90 -0.72
C PHE A 144 -7.51 -15.73 0.21
N ALA A 145 -7.49 -16.45 1.34
CA ALA A 145 -6.38 -16.38 2.29
C ALA A 145 -5.06 -16.79 1.65
N PHE A 146 -5.08 -17.87 0.85
CA PHE A 146 -3.91 -18.30 0.08
C PHE A 146 -3.44 -17.23 -0.93
N ALA A 147 -4.36 -16.65 -1.69
CA ALA A 147 -4.02 -15.60 -2.64
C ALA A 147 -3.53 -14.31 -1.95
N ALA A 148 -4.11 -13.96 -0.80
CA ALA A 148 -3.68 -12.83 0.01
C ALA A 148 -2.23 -12.98 0.47
N ASP A 149 -1.85 -14.14 0.99
CA ASP A 149 -0.46 -14.43 1.40
C ASP A 149 0.53 -14.21 0.25
N LEU A 150 0.18 -14.65 -0.96
CA LEU A 150 1.02 -14.47 -2.15
C LEU A 150 1.20 -13.01 -2.58
N VAL A 151 0.26 -12.13 -2.29
CA VAL A 151 0.32 -10.73 -2.70
C VAL A 151 0.83 -9.78 -1.61
N GLN A 152 0.79 -10.15 -0.33
CA GLN A 152 1.16 -9.30 0.78
C GLN A 152 2.54 -8.64 0.61
N THR A 153 3.52 -9.39 0.14
CA THR A 153 4.90 -8.89 -0.06
C THR A 153 5.10 -8.12 -1.37
N ARG A 154 4.12 -8.16 -2.27
CA ARG A 154 4.22 -7.61 -3.63
C ARG A 154 3.53 -6.26 -3.80
N ILE A 155 2.72 -5.86 -2.82
CA ILE A 155 1.92 -4.63 -2.88
C ILE A 155 2.51 -3.53 -1.99
N LYS A 156 2.21 -2.30 -2.33
CA LYS A 156 2.52 -1.11 -1.52
C LYS A 156 1.28 -0.54 -0.87
N THR A 157 0.14 -0.74 -1.49
CA THR A 157 -1.18 -0.32 -1.01
C THR A 157 -2.16 -1.46 -1.21
N LEU A 158 -3.27 -1.48 -0.45
CA LEU A 158 -4.29 -2.52 -0.65
C LEU A 158 -4.92 -2.46 -2.04
N SER A 159 -4.92 -1.28 -2.69
CA SER A 159 -5.43 -1.13 -4.06
C SER A 159 -4.63 -1.89 -5.11
N ASP A 160 -3.33 -2.06 -4.89
CA ASP A 160 -2.47 -2.81 -5.82
C ASP A 160 -2.88 -4.29 -5.93
N ALA A 161 -3.49 -4.84 -4.87
CA ALA A 161 -3.88 -6.24 -4.83
C ALA A 161 -4.96 -6.60 -5.85
N TYR A 162 -5.87 -5.67 -6.18
CA TYR A 162 -6.91 -5.95 -7.17
C TYR A 162 -6.31 -6.33 -8.54
N GLY A 163 -5.30 -5.60 -8.99
CA GLY A 163 -4.61 -5.90 -10.25
C GLY A 163 -3.90 -7.27 -10.26
N LEU A 164 -3.53 -7.79 -9.08
CA LEU A 164 -2.88 -9.09 -8.93
C LEU A 164 -3.86 -10.24 -8.70
N MET A 165 -5.09 -9.96 -8.27
CA MET A 165 -6.06 -10.98 -7.85
C MET A 165 -7.34 -11.01 -8.70
N SER A 166 -7.63 -9.98 -9.50
CA SER A 166 -8.89 -9.87 -10.27
C SER A 166 -9.12 -11.05 -11.21
N PHE A 167 -8.07 -11.65 -11.75
CA PHE A 167 -8.18 -12.82 -12.62
C PHE A 167 -8.85 -14.03 -11.93
N LEU A 168 -8.80 -14.12 -10.59
CA LEU A 168 -9.43 -15.20 -9.83
C LEU A 168 -10.95 -15.17 -9.90
N VAL A 169 -11.53 -14.01 -10.22
CA VAL A 169 -12.98 -13.76 -10.23
C VAL A 169 -13.48 -13.31 -11.61
N THR A 170 -12.57 -13.07 -12.55
CA THR A 170 -12.89 -12.68 -13.93
C THR A 170 -13.18 -13.94 -14.75
N PRO A 171 -14.34 -14.05 -15.41
CA PRO A 171 -14.62 -15.14 -16.34
C PRO A 171 -13.57 -15.21 -17.47
N ASP A 172 -13.19 -16.40 -17.90
CA ASP A 172 -12.17 -16.58 -18.94
C ASP A 172 -12.45 -15.78 -20.22
N ALA A 173 -13.73 -15.65 -20.59
CA ALA A 173 -14.15 -14.89 -21.77
C ALA A 173 -13.94 -13.36 -21.62
N GLU A 174 -13.78 -12.87 -20.39
CA GLU A 174 -13.62 -11.44 -20.07
C GLU A 174 -12.18 -11.09 -19.72
N LEU A 175 -11.29 -12.11 -19.62
CA LEU A 175 -9.86 -11.88 -19.36
C LEU A 175 -9.24 -11.08 -20.50
N GLN A 176 -8.68 -9.94 -20.14
CA GLN A 176 -7.98 -9.06 -21.07
C GLN A 176 -6.47 -9.22 -20.93
N LEU A 177 -5.81 -9.55 -22.03
CA LEU A 177 -4.35 -9.56 -22.07
C LEU A 177 -3.82 -8.13 -22.18
N ASP A 178 -2.78 -7.81 -21.44
CA ASP A 178 -2.03 -6.58 -21.66
C ASP A 178 -1.47 -6.54 -23.08
N GLU A 179 -1.92 -5.59 -23.89
CA GLU A 179 -1.55 -5.52 -25.30
C GLU A 179 -0.04 -5.43 -25.55
N LYS A 180 0.70 -4.75 -24.66
CA LYS A 180 2.16 -4.60 -24.81
C LYS A 180 2.86 -5.91 -24.48
N ALA A 181 2.42 -6.58 -23.41
CA ALA A 181 2.93 -7.90 -23.02
C ALA A 181 2.60 -8.93 -24.09
N ALA A 182 1.38 -8.96 -24.61
CA ALA A 182 0.95 -9.84 -25.68
C ALA A 182 1.79 -9.64 -26.95
N LYS A 183 1.90 -8.42 -27.46
CA LYS A 183 2.74 -8.10 -28.64
C LYS A 183 4.22 -8.46 -28.47
N LYS A 184 4.72 -8.40 -27.26
CA LYS A 184 6.12 -8.71 -26.96
C LYS A 184 6.37 -10.21 -26.85
N ASN A 185 5.48 -10.95 -26.20
CA ASN A 185 5.71 -12.32 -25.76
C ASN A 185 4.91 -13.35 -26.55
N LEU A 186 3.70 -13.03 -27.05
CA LEU A 186 2.85 -13.95 -27.80
C LEU A 186 3.11 -13.82 -29.32
N LYS A 187 4.27 -14.29 -29.73
CA LYS A 187 4.69 -14.38 -31.13
C LYS A 187 4.60 -15.84 -31.58
N GLU A 188 4.82 -16.09 -32.87
CA GLU A 188 4.83 -17.44 -33.46
C GLU A 188 5.74 -18.42 -32.69
N GLU A 189 6.87 -17.94 -32.17
CA GLU A 189 7.81 -18.71 -31.37
C GLU A 189 7.24 -19.12 -30.00
N ALA A 190 6.15 -18.51 -29.52
CA ALA A 190 5.54 -18.84 -28.25
C ALA A 190 4.51 -19.98 -28.35
N VAL A 191 4.07 -20.35 -29.56
CA VAL A 191 3.02 -21.36 -29.76
C VAL A 191 3.42 -22.71 -29.17
N GLN A 192 4.58 -23.23 -29.59
CA GLN A 192 5.08 -24.51 -29.11
C GLN A 192 5.28 -24.55 -27.57
N PRO A 193 5.95 -23.57 -26.93
CA PRO A 193 6.04 -23.53 -25.47
C PRO A 193 4.70 -23.50 -24.76
N LEU A 194 3.70 -22.79 -25.30
CA LEU A 194 2.36 -22.73 -24.72
C LEU A 194 1.62 -24.06 -24.84
N GLU A 195 1.68 -24.73 -26.00
CA GLU A 195 1.09 -26.06 -26.21
C GLU A 195 1.69 -27.08 -25.26
N VAL A 196 3.04 -27.15 -25.18
CA VAL A 196 3.73 -28.05 -24.25
C VAL A 196 3.41 -27.72 -22.80
N GLY A 197 3.32 -26.43 -22.44
CA GLY A 197 2.93 -26.00 -21.10
C GLY A 197 1.52 -26.44 -20.72
N ILE A 198 0.55 -26.33 -21.63
CA ILE A 198 -0.83 -26.79 -21.41
C ILE A 198 -0.86 -28.30 -21.19
N GLU A 199 -0.28 -29.09 -22.11
CA GLU A 199 -0.22 -30.55 -21.99
C GLU A 199 0.44 -30.99 -20.69
N THR A 200 1.53 -30.32 -20.29
CA THR A 200 2.25 -30.60 -19.05
C THR A 200 1.37 -30.34 -17.83
N LEU A 201 0.66 -29.21 -17.80
CA LEU A 201 -0.22 -28.84 -16.69
C LEU A 201 -1.44 -29.77 -16.59
N GLU A 202 -2.03 -30.20 -17.70
CA GLU A 202 -3.10 -31.18 -17.73
C GLU A 202 -2.67 -32.55 -17.16
N GLY A 203 -1.40 -32.88 -17.26
CA GLY A 203 -0.81 -34.10 -16.71
C GLY A 203 -0.47 -34.04 -15.22
N VAL A 204 -0.53 -32.90 -14.56
CA VAL A 204 -0.20 -32.76 -13.13
C VAL A 204 -1.29 -33.35 -12.26
N ALA A 205 -1.03 -34.46 -11.59
CA ALA A 205 -2.00 -35.18 -10.77
C ALA A 205 -2.37 -34.43 -9.48
N GLU A 206 -1.40 -33.81 -8.82
CA GLU A 206 -1.61 -32.98 -7.64
C GLU A 206 -1.16 -31.54 -7.91
N TRP A 207 -2.11 -30.61 -7.91
CA TRP A 207 -1.87 -29.18 -8.12
C TRP A 207 -1.27 -28.52 -6.88
N LYS A 208 0.03 -28.78 -6.68
CA LYS A 208 0.89 -28.15 -5.67
C LYS A 208 1.99 -27.38 -6.37
N THR A 209 2.45 -26.30 -5.76
CA THR A 209 3.48 -25.43 -6.33
C THR A 209 4.72 -26.20 -6.79
N GLU A 210 5.21 -27.10 -5.93
CA GLU A 210 6.42 -27.89 -6.22
C GLU A 210 6.23 -28.82 -7.43
N ASN A 211 5.05 -29.45 -7.57
CA ASN A 211 4.74 -30.36 -8.67
C ASN A 211 4.58 -29.60 -9.99
N ILE A 212 3.90 -28.46 -9.96
CA ILE A 212 3.71 -27.60 -11.12
C ILE A 212 5.05 -27.04 -11.59
N GLU A 213 5.86 -26.53 -10.66
CA GLU A 213 7.18 -25.97 -10.96
C GLU A 213 8.11 -27.04 -11.54
N ALA A 214 8.16 -28.22 -10.92
CA ALA A 214 9.00 -29.32 -11.40
C ALA A 214 8.58 -29.77 -12.80
N ALA A 215 7.27 -29.94 -13.06
CA ALA A 215 6.77 -30.39 -14.35
C ALA A 215 7.05 -29.37 -15.46
N LEU A 216 6.76 -28.07 -15.20
CA LEU A 216 7.03 -26.99 -16.16
C LEU A 216 8.54 -26.78 -16.37
N SER A 217 9.36 -26.90 -15.33
CA SER A 217 10.82 -26.81 -15.44
C SER A 217 11.36 -27.91 -16.35
N GLN A 218 10.92 -29.13 -16.14
CA GLN A 218 11.34 -30.28 -16.98
C GLN A 218 10.93 -30.02 -18.44
N ALA A 219 9.66 -29.73 -18.69
CA ALA A 219 9.14 -29.63 -20.05
C ALA A 219 9.66 -28.41 -20.83
N LEU A 220 9.72 -27.25 -20.18
CA LEU A 220 10.05 -26.00 -20.87
C LEU A 220 11.52 -25.63 -20.80
N ILE A 221 12.20 -25.90 -19.69
CA ILE A 221 13.63 -25.52 -19.53
C ILE A 221 14.55 -26.62 -19.97
N GLU A 222 14.31 -27.87 -19.53
CA GLU A 222 15.21 -28.99 -19.85
C GLU A 222 14.94 -29.59 -21.24
N ASP A 223 13.67 -29.90 -21.55
CA ASP A 223 13.33 -30.56 -22.81
C ASP A 223 13.26 -29.62 -24.01
N LEU A 224 12.70 -28.37 -23.82
CA LEU A 224 12.67 -27.35 -24.86
C LEU A 224 13.86 -26.36 -24.83
N GLU A 225 14.80 -26.52 -23.90
CA GLU A 225 15.99 -25.67 -23.74
C GLU A 225 15.68 -24.16 -23.63
N LEU A 226 14.52 -23.81 -23.11
CA LEU A 226 14.15 -22.41 -22.91
C LEU A 226 14.91 -21.80 -21.72
N LYS A 227 15.28 -20.54 -21.87
CA LYS A 227 15.82 -19.80 -20.72
C LYS A 227 14.70 -19.60 -19.68
N PRO A 228 14.96 -19.75 -18.36
CA PRO A 228 13.93 -19.62 -17.32
C PRO A 228 13.07 -18.33 -17.45
N ARG A 229 13.68 -17.22 -17.81
CA ARG A 229 12.97 -15.94 -18.06
C ARG A 229 12.00 -15.95 -19.25
N LYS A 230 12.07 -16.98 -20.11
CA LYS A 230 11.17 -17.13 -21.27
C LYS A 230 10.16 -18.24 -21.04
N ALA A 231 10.41 -19.11 -20.08
CA ALA A 231 9.51 -20.21 -19.70
C ALA A 231 8.45 -19.74 -18.69
N TYR A 232 8.80 -18.73 -17.88
CA TYR A 232 7.91 -18.14 -16.85
C TYR A 232 7.63 -16.68 -17.08
#